data_958ec8fcec1195b2cda98266df4b09ea
#
_entry.id   958ec8fcec1195b2cda98266df4b09ea
#
_cell.length_a   1.000
_cell.length_b   1.000
_cell.length_c   1.000
_cell.angle_alpha   90.00
_cell.angle_beta   90.00
_cell.angle_gamma   90.00
#
_symmetry.space_group_name_H-M   'P 1'
#
loop_
_entity.id
_entity.type
_entity.pdbx_description
1 polymer ?
#
loop_
_entity_poly.entity_id
_entity_poly.type
_entity_poly.pdbx_seq_one_letter_code
_entity_poly.pdbx_strand_id
1 'polypeptide(L)'
;MHNALFWLEEYHFDGLRLDAVHAIFDTSEPDIIQSIAEAARQRLGYDREIHLVLENDHNAAHYLRSDAHHPQRYFNAQWNDDFHHALHALLTTEKTGYYQDYSDQALQFLGRCLTEGFAYQGEVSAYREGQPRGEPCVDLPLTAFVNFIQNHDQVGNRAYGERLSTLCTHEALRAATAILLLSPSPPLLFMGQEWACTRPFTYFVDFPIHLAEQVNQGRMQAFTQFVDDADSEVAHNIPIPNAMRTFELAKLAWDELHKNQHAQWLAYHQKLLYIRRCCIRPIINTLPASQAIYSVSNQQILNVHWTMGNGSVLKLLANLSHDMASINYACHGELLFSSEPETQQYLEQEGRVQPWNVIFLLEPADANVD
;
A
#
# COMPACT_ATOMS: atom_id res chain seq x y z
N MET A 1 27.28 -4.26 2.14
CA MET A 1 27.29 -4.45 3.59
C MET A 1 27.80 -3.22 4.36
N HIS A 2 29.05 -2.72 4.16
CA HIS A 2 29.58 -1.58 4.91
C HIS A 2 28.71 -0.31 4.82
N ASN A 3 28.13 -0.01 3.66
CA ASN A 3 27.25 1.14 3.51
C ASN A 3 25.99 1.04 4.41
N ALA A 4 25.33 -0.12 4.46
CA ALA A 4 24.17 -0.32 5.32
C ALA A 4 24.53 -0.13 6.81
N LEU A 5 25.63 -0.74 7.27
CA LEU A 5 26.09 -0.57 8.65
C LEU A 5 26.49 0.89 8.96
N PHE A 6 27.13 1.58 8.02
CA PHE A 6 27.51 2.98 8.18
C PHE A 6 26.31 3.88 8.52
N TRP A 7 25.19 3.74 7.81
CA TRP A 7 24.00 4.52 8.08
C TRP A 7 23.35 4.15 9.41
N LEU A 8 23.36 2.86 9.77
CA LEU A 8 22.78 2.38 11.03
C LEU A 8 23.65 2.71 12.23
N GLU A 9 24.99 2.59 12.14
CA GLU A 9 25.92 2.78 13.26
C GLU A 9 26.31 4.24 13.47
N GLU A 10 26.79 4.90 12.40
CA GLU A 10 27.34 6.26 12.51
C GLU A 10 26.25 7.34 12.55
N TYR A 11 25.18 7.14 11.77
CA TYR A 11 24.08 8.10 11.69
C TYR A 11 22.87 7.71 12.55
N HIS A 12 22.91 6.56 13.19
CA HIS A 12 21.85 6.07 14.09
C HIS A 12 20.45 6.01 13.49
N PHE A 13 20.35 5.70 12.20
CA PHE A 13 19.04 5.42 11.61
C PHE A 13 18.40 4.20 12.27
N ASP A 14 17.09 4.25 12.50
CA ASP A 14 16.33 3.16 13.12
C ASP A 14 16.02 2.02 12.15
N GLY A 15 16.29 2.19 10.86
CA GLY A 15 16.09 1.16 9.87
C GLY A 15 16.51 1.58 8.47
N LEU A 16 16.39 0.63 7.54
CA LEU A 16 16.67 0.83 6.12
C LEU A 16 15.57 0.22 5.26
N ARG A 17 15.24 0.86 4.18
CA ARG A 17 14.49 0.27 3.08
C ARG A 17 15.46 -0.01 1.94
N LEU A 18 15.56 -1.28 1.53
CA LEU A 18 16.41 -1.71 0.43
C LEU A 18 15.61 -1.63 -0.87
N ASP A 19 16.15 -0.87 -1.81
CA ASP A 19 15.58 -0.58 -3.11
C ASP A 19 15.78 -1.72 -4.10
N ALA A 20 14.76 -2.06 -4.88
CA ALA A 20 14.81 -2.95 -6.04
C ALA A 20 15.60 -4.26 -5.80
N VAL A 21 15.40 -4.92 -4.66
CA VAL A 21 16.19 -6.11 -4.31
C VAL A 21 16.03 -7.26 -5.29
N HIS A 22 14.90 -7.33 -6.01
CA HIS A 22 14.67 -8.29 -7.10
C HIS A 22 15.63 -8.11 -8.29
N ALA A 23 16.26 -6.94 -8.43
CA ALA A 23 17.26 -6.65 -9.46
C ALA A 23 18.71 -6.86 -8.98
N ILE A 24 18.91 -7.32 -7.75
CA ILE A 24 20.23 -7.67 -7.22
C ILE A 24 20.50 -9.14 -7.49
N PHE A 25 21.43 -9.43 -8.40
CA PHE A 25 21.82 -10.78 -8.77
C PHE A 25 22.98 -11.24 -7.90
N ASP A 26 22.71 -12.13 -6.95
CA ASP A 26 23.72 -12.77 -6.11
C ASP A 26 23.36 -14.25 -5.91
N THR A 27 24.30 -15.13 -6.21
CA THR A 27 24.15 -16.60 -6.08
C THR A 27 24.92 -17.17 -4.90
N SER A 28 25.42 -16.31 -4.02
CA SER A 28 26.08 -16.76 -2.79
C SER A 28 25.07 -17.25 -1.75
N GLU A 29 25.53 -18.06 -0.79
CA GLU A 29 24.73 -18.53 0.35
C GLU A 29 25.46 -18.20 1.66
N PRO A 30 24.92 -17.32 2.53
CA PRO A 30 23.75 -16.48 2.28
C PRO A 30 24.01 -15.42 1.21
N ASP A 31 22.95 -14.98 0.54
CA ASP A 31 23.04 -13.88 -0.44
C ASP A 31 23.33 -12.53 0.23
N ILE A 32 23.64 -11.50 -0.55
CA ILE A 32 23.98 -10.17 -0.02
C ILE A 32 22.84 -9.54 0.77
N ILE A 33 21.56 -9.81 0.40
CA ILE A 33 20.38 -9.28 1.08
C ILE A 33 20.29 -9.88 2.48
N GLN A 34 20.39 -11.19 2.60
CA GLN A 34 20.44 -11.90 3.87
C GLN A 34 21.65 -11.47 4.70
N SER A 35 22.84 -11.39 4.09
CA SER A 35 24.08 -10.98 4.74
C SER A 35 24.00 -9.56 5.34
N ILE A 36 23.32 -8.62 4.69
CA ILE A 36 23.06 -7.28 5.22
C ILE A 36 22.21 -7.36 6.48
N ALA A 37 21.12 -8.15 6.43
CA ALA A 37 20.21 -8.29 7.56
C ALA A 37 20.91 -8.95 8.77
N GLU A 38 21.66 -10.03 8.54
CA GLU A 38 22.44 -10.70 9.58
C GLU A 38 23.46 -9.75 10.24
N ALA A 39 24.25 -9.04 9.43
CA ALA A 39 25.23 -8.11 9.95
C ALA A 39 24.60 -6.98 10.79
N ALA A 40 23.46 -6.42 10.33
CA ALA A 40 22.74 -5.40 11.09
C ALA A 40 22.20 -5.95 12.42
N ARG A 41 21.63 -7.16 12.43
CA ARG A 41 21.11 -7.81 13.65
C ARG A 41 22.23 -8.15 14.64
N GLN A 42 23.34 -8.72 14.14
CA GLN A 42 24.48 -9.11 14.99
C GLN A 42 25.17 -7.91 15.64
N ARG A 43 25.30 -6.79 14.94
CA ARG A 43 26.03 -5.63 15.44
C ARG A 43 25.18 -4.68 16.28
N LEU A 44 23.90 -4.55 15.98
CA LEU A 44 23.03 -3.49 16.55
C LEU A 44 21.79 -4.04 17.28
N GLY A 45 21.39 -5.27 17.01
CA GLY A 45 20.16 -5.86 17.55
C GLY A 45 20.13 -6.07 19.06
N TYR A 46 21.27 -5.92 19.75
CA TYR A 46 21.35 -6.00 21.21
C TYR A 46 21.01 -4.69 21.92
N ASP A 47 21.30 -3.56 21.27
CA ASP A 47 21.19 -2.24 21.86
C ASP A 47 19.86 -1.54 21.49
N ARG A 48 19.35 -1.82 20.30
CA ARG A 48 18.12 -1.23 19.79
C ARG A 48 17.45 -2.09 18.71
N GLU A 49 16.16 -1.90 18.50
CA GLU A 49 15.45 -2.51 17.40
C GLU A 49 15.81 -1.82 16.07
N ILE A 50 16.18 -2.63 15.08
CA ILE A 50 16.49 -2.16 13.72
C ILE A 50 15.41 -2.67 12.77
N HIS A 51 14.77 -1.76 12.06
CA HIS A 51 13.73 -2.06 11.07
C HIS A 51 14.34 -2.19 9.68
N LEU A 52 14.26 -3.39 9.10
CA LEU A 52 14.71 -3.65 7.74
C LEU A 52 13.49 -3.94 6.86
N VAL A 53 13.35 -3.19 5.78
CA VAL A 53 12.21 -3.26 4.86
C VAL A 53 12.72 -3.48 3.43
N LEU A 54 12.02 -4.30 2.67
CA LEU A 54 12.32 -4.56 1.26
C LEU A 54 11.36 -3.82 0.33
N GLU A 55 11.87 -3.40 -0.80
CA GLU A 55 11.10 -3.17 -2.00
C GLU A 55 11.45 -4.30 -2.98
N ASN A 56 10.44 -5.12 -3.31
CA ASN A 56 10.64 -6.34 -4.08
C ASN A 56 9.40 -6.67 -4.92
N ASP A 57 9.47 -6.42 -6.20
CA ASP A 57 8.39 -6.68 -7.15
C ASP A 57 8.07 -8.19 -7.31
N HIS A 58 8.97 -9.08 -6.89
CA HIS A 58 8.77 -10.54 -6.98
C HIS A 58 7.93 -11.13 -5.84
N ASN A 59 7.49 -10.35 -4.84
CA ASN A 59 6.77 -10.86 -3.66
C ASN A 59 7.50 -12.05 -3.01
N ALA A 60 8.81 -11.89 -2.75
CA ALA A 60 9.65 -12.95 -2.20
C ALA A 60 9.48 -13.07 -0.67
N ALA A 61 8.53 -13.89 -0.25
CA ALA A 61 8.14 -14.07 1.15
C ALA A 61 9.21 -14.73 2.02
N HIS A 62 10.17 -15.44 1.43
CA HIS A 62 11.24 -16.15 2.17
C HIS A 62 12.12 -15.20 2.99
N TYR A 63 12.38 -13.98 2.55
CA TYR A 63 13.11 -12.96 3.32
C TYR A 63 12.36 -12.49 4.58
N LEU A 64 11.05 -12.69 4.63
CA LEU A 64 10.19 -12.26 5.75
C LEU A 64 9.97 -13.37 6.77
N ARG A 65 10.56 -14.57 6.55
CA ARG A 65 10.44 -15.72 7.46
C ARG A 65 11.61 -15.80 8.44
N SER A 66 11.36 -16.44 9.57
CA SER A 66 12.39 -16.95 10.48
C SER A 66 12.59 -18.44 10.19
N ASP A 67 13.79 -18.94 10.44
CA ASP A 67 14.13 -20.35 10.36
C ASP A 67 14.85 -20.84 11.62
N ALA A 68 15.25 -22.13 11.67
CA ALA A 68 15.92 -22.73 12.82
C ALA A 68 17.30 -22.11 13.11
N HIS A 69 17.97 -21.56 12.10
CA HIS A 69 19.27 -20.90 12.22
C HIS A 69 19.12 -19.42 12.51
N HIS A 70 18.00 -18.81 12.07
CA HIS A 70 17.67 -17.40 12.20
C HIS A 70 16.28 -17.26 12.84
N PRO A 71 16.20 -17.34 14.19
CA PRO A 71 14.92 -17.24 14.92
C PRO A 71 14.26 -15.85 14.77
N GLN A 72 15.03 -14.83 14.40
CA GLN A 72 14.51 -13.53 13.97
C GLN A 72 14.44 -13.52 12.44
N ARG A 73 13.34 -12.98 11.90
CA ARG A 73 13.21 -12.75 10.46
C ARG A 73 14.36 -11.90 9.94
N TYR A 74 14.83 -12.19 8.73
CA TYR A 74 15.83 -11.34 8.06
C TYR A 74 15.33 -9.91 7.94
N PHE A 75 14.14 -9.75 7.39
CA PHE A 75 13.48 -8.46 7.20
C PHE A 75 12.18 -8.38 8.00
N ASN A 76 11.88 -7.18 8.50
CA ASN A 76 10.65 -6.93 9.26
C ASN A 76 9.43 -6.89 8.35
N ALA A 77 9.57 -6.25 7.17
CA ALA A 77 8.47 -6.06 6.23
C ALA A 77 8.95 -5.87 4.79
N GLN A 78 8.00 -5.94 3.87
CA GLN A 78 8.17 -5.59 2.46
C GLN A 78 7.04 -4.63 2.03
N TRP A 79 7.34 -3.72 1.11
CA TRP A 79 6.34 -2.90 0.45
C TRP A 79 5.39 -3.78 -0.36
N ASN A 80 4.09 -3.51 -0.25
CA ASN A 80 3.03 -4.31 -0.85
C ASN A 80 2.44 -3.61 -2.07
N ASP A 81 3.09 -3.76 -3.22
CA ASP A 81 2.61 -3.21 -4.49
C ASP A 81 1.25 -3.78 -4.89
N ASP A 82 0.97 -5.04 -4.55
CA ASP A 82 -0.31 -5.68 -4.88
C ASP A 82 -1.50 -4.94 -4.24
N PHE A 83 -1.34 -4.46 -3.01
CA PHE A 83 -2.38 -3.65 -2.35
C PHE A 83 -2.63 -2.34 -3.13
N HIS A 84 -1.56 -1.66 -3.55
CA HIS A 84 -1.67 -0.47 -4.38
C HIS A 84 -2.36 -0.80 -5.71
N HIS A 85 -1.89 -1.80 -6.44
CA HIS A 85 -2.39 -2.12 -7.76
C HIS A 85 -3.88 -2.51 -7.75
N ALA A 86 -4.29 -3.37 -6.80
CA ALA A 86 -5.68 -3.77 -6.64
C ALA A 86 -6.59 -2.56 -6.33
N LEU A 87 -6.15 -1.71 -5.41
CA LEU A 87 -6.92 -0.54 -5.02
C LEU A 87 -6.96 0.52 -6.12
N HIS A 88 -5.83 0.77 -6.79
CA HIS A 88 -5.75 1.70 -7.92
C HIS A 88 -6.68 1.30 -9.07
N ALA A 89 -6.70 0.02 -9.45
CA ALA A 89 -7.60 -0.49 -10.48
C ALA A 89 -9.10 -0.27 -10.12
N LEU A 90 -9.46 -0.40 -8.83
CA LEU A 90 -10.81 -0.11 -8.34
C LEU A 90 -11.16 1.38 -8.43
N LEU A 91 -10.21 2.27 -8.09
CA LEU A 91 -10.44 3.70 -7.97
C LEU A 91 -10.43 4.43 -9.32
N THR A 92 -9.59 3.99 -10.27
CA THR A 92 -9.33 4.70 -11.52
C THR A 92 -9.86 3.98 -12.74
N THR A 93 -10.18 2.69 -12.64
CA THR A 93 -10.52 1.79 -13.76
C THR A 93 -9.42 1.63 -14.81
N GLU A 94 -8.18 2.03 -14.52
CA GLU A 94 -7.02 1.80 -15.38
C GLU A 94 -6.70 0.31 -15.48
N LYS A 95 -6.40 -0.16 -16.71
CA LYS A 95 -6.21 -1.59 -17.03
C LYS A 95 -4.93 -1.86 -17.81
N THR A 96 -4.11 -0.83 -18.06
CA THR A 96 -2.90 -0.95 -18.87
C THR A 96 -1.65 -1.18 -18.01
N GLY A 97 -0.57 -1.68 -18.62
CA GLY A 97 0.66 -1.99 -17.90
C GLY A 97 0.42 -3.05 -16.81
N TYR A 98 1.05 -2.90 -15.67
CA TYR A 98 0.92 -3.85 -14.55
C TYR A 98 -0.48 -3.90 -13.93
N TYR A 99 -1.36 -2.90 -14.15
CA TYR A 99 -2.75 -2.92 -13.67
C TYR A 99 -3.63 -3.95 -14.36
N GLN A 100 -3.24 -4.46 -15.55
CA GLN A 100 -4.00 -5.50 -16.24
C GLN A 100 -4.17 -6.78 -15.41
N ASP A 101 -3.17 -7.11 -14.58
CA ASP A 101 -3.20 -8.29 -13.70
C ASP A 101 -4.25 -8.19 -12.60
N TYR A 102 -4.73 -6.97 -12.29
CA TYR A 102 -5.64 -6.71 -11.16
C TYR A 102 -7.05 -6.32 -11.59
N SER A 103 -7.23 -5.83 -12.82
CA SER A 103 -8.45 -5.13 -13.25
C SER A 103 -9.72 -5.98 -13.16
N ASP A 104 -9.64 -7.28 -13.43
CA ASP A 104 -10.84 -8.14 -13.50
C ASP A 104 -11.29 -8.65 -12.13
N GLN A 105 -10.40 -8.72 -11.16
CA GLN A 105 -10.67 -9.26 -9.81
C GLN A 105 -10.12 -8.34 -8.70
N ALA A 106 -10.10 -7.04 -8.94
CA ALA A 106 -9.45 -6.06 -8.05
C ALA A 106 -9.95 -6.15 -6.60
N LEU A 107 -11.25 -6.37 -6.40
CA LEU A 107 -11.85 -6.48 -5.07
C LEU A 107 -11.42 -7.77 -4.34
N GLN A 108 -11.28 -8.89 -5.05
CA GLN A 108 -10.75 -10.14 -4.52
C GLN A 108 -9.27 -10.00 -4.15
N PHE A 109 -8.47 -9.40 -5.03
CA PHE A 109 -7.06 -9.13 -4.75
C PHE A 109 -6.86 -8.18 -3.57
N LEU A 110 -7.69 -7.15 -3.45
CA LEU A 110 -7.68 -6.28 -2.27
C LEU A 110 -8.01 -7.06 -0.99
N GLY A 111 -9.05 -7.90 -1.02
CA GLY A 111 -9.41 -8.78 0.10
C GLY A 111 -8.25 -9.69 0.50
N ARG A 112 -7.58 -10.30 -0.48
CA ARG A 112 -6.41 -11.15 -0.28
C ARG A 112 -5.23 -10.39 0.33
N CYS A 113 -4.94 -9.17 -0.17
CA CYS A 113 -3.92 -8.31 0.42
C CYS A 113 -4.20 -7.97 1.89
N LEU A 114 -5.47 -7.75 2.24
CA LEU A 114 -5.88 -7.40 3.60
C LEU A 114 -5.86 -8.59 4.57
N THR A 115 -5.86 -9.84 4.08
CA THR A 115 -5.95 -11.04 4.91
C THR A 115 -4.72 -11.94 4.86
N GLU A 116 -4.05 -12.01 3.71
CA GLU A 116 -2.96 -12.93 3.45
C GLU A 116 -1.62 -12.21 3.19
N GLY A 117 -1.64 -10.93 2.85
CA GLY A 117 -0.47 -10.10 2.55
C GLY A 117 -0.34 -9.79 1.07
N PHE A 118 0.23 -10.68 0.25
CA PHE A 118 0.31 -10.47 -1.20
C PHE A 118 -0.92 -11.05 -1.92
N ALA A 119 -1.31 -10.40 -3.03
CA ALA A 119 -2.34 -10.94 -3.92
C ALA A 119 -1.78 -12.07 -4.80
N TYR A 120 -0.55 -11.91 -5.30
CA TYR A 120 0.16 -12.92 -6.08
C TYR A 120 1.09 -13.75 -5.18
N GLN A 121 0.84 -15.06 -5.09
CA GLN A 121 1.55 -16.00 -4.22
C GLN A 121 2.01 -17.25 -4.99
N GLY A 122 2.33 -17.10 -6.27
CA GLY A 122 2.73 -18.15 -7.21
C GLY A 122 1.83 -18.24 -8.44
N GLU A 123 0.79 -17.43 -8.51
CA GLU A 123 -0.10 -17.39 -9.67
C GLU A 123 0.58 -16.75 -10.89
N VAL A 124 0.06 -17.12 -12.07
CA VAL A 124 0.55 -16.61 -13.35
C VAL A 124 0.15 -15.15 -13.54
N SER A 125 1.10 -14.30 -13.91
CA SER A 125 0.92 -12.90 -14.25
C SER A 125 0.87 -12.71 -15.76
N ALA A 126 -0.20 -12.10 -16.26
CA ALA A 126 -0.33 -11.76 -17.67
C ALA A 126 0.68 -10.67 -18.07
N TYR A 127 0.88 -9.68 -17.19
CA TYR A 127 1.86 -8.61 -17.38
C TYR A 127 3.31 -9.16 -17.51
N ARG A 128 3.61 -10.27 -16.83
CA ARG A 128 4.92 -10.94 -16.89
C ARG A 128 4.97 -12.05 -17.94
N GLU A 129 4.23 -11.90 -19.03
CA GLU A 129 4.25 -12.84 -20.16
C GLU A 129 3.94 -14.29 -19.74
N GLY A 130 3.06 -14.47 -18.75
CA GLY A 130 2.67 -15.79 -18.28
C GLY A 130 3.64 -16.42 -17.26
N GLN A 131 4.60 -15.68 -16.73
CA GLN A 131 5.47 -16.17 -15.67
C GLN A 131 4.74 -16.10 -14.30
N PRO A 132 5.00 -17.06 -13.39
CA PRO A 132 4.46 -16.99 -12.04
C PRO A 132 5.07 -15.82 -11.25
N ARG A 133 4.29 -15.23 -10.32
CA ARG A 133 4.73 -14.17 -9.43
C ARG A 133 4.38 -14.50 -7.99
N GLY A 134 5.32 -14.25 -7.10
CA GLY A 134 5.14 -14.35 -5.66
C GLY A 134 5.40 -15.73 -5.07
N GLU A 135 5.38 -15.75 -3.76
CA GLU A 135 5.52 -16.94 -2.92
C GLU A 135 4.36 -16.97 -1.92
N PRO A 136 3.89 -18.17 -1.48
CA PRO A 136 2.90 -18.29 -0.42
C PRO A 136 3.33 -17.49 0.81
N CYS A 137 2.43 -16.71 1.41
CA CYS A 137 2.76 -15.82 2.53
C CYS A 137 1.71 -15.80 3.66
N VAL A 138 0.72 -16.68 3.62
CA VAL A 138 -0.37 -16.75 4.60
C VAL A 138 0.12 -17.03 6.04
N ASP A 139 1.31 -17.58 6.19
CA ASP A 139 1.97 -17.85 7.48
C ASP A 139 2.63 -16.61 8.09
N LEU A 140 2.74 -15.52 7.33
CA LEU A 140 3.35 -14.28 7.78
C LEU A 140 2.31 -13.37 8.47
N PRO A 141 2.71 -12.61 9.50
CA PRO A 141 1.81 -11.64 10.11
C PRO A 141 1.58 -10.45 9.16
N LEU A 142 0.40 -9.86 9.19
CA LEU A 142 0.05 -8.71 8.34
C LEU A 142 0.97 -7.49 8.57
N THR A 143 1.65 -7.40 9.71
CA THR A 143 2.67 -6.40 9.97
C THR A 143 3.94 -6.54 9.11
N ALA A 144 4.09 -7.66 8.40
CA ALA A 144 5.17 -7.86 7.44
C ALA A 144 4.90 -7.20 6.05
N PHE A 145 3.71 -6.60 5.84
CA PHE A 145 3.32 -6.03 4.56
C PHE A 145 3.02 -4.55 4.73
N VAL A 146 3.88 -3.67 4.20
CA VAL A 146 3.68 -2.21 4.23
C VAL A 146 2.75 -1.82 3.10
N ASN A 147 1.51 -1.46 3.44
CA ASN A 147 0.51 -1.07 2.46
C ASN A 147 0.59 0.43 2.14
N PHE A 148 0.28 0.80 0.91
CA PHE A 148 0.20 2.18 0.44
C PHE A 148 -0.80 2.31 -0.72
N ILE A 149 -1.42 3.47 -0.86
CA ILE A 149 -2.30 3.77 -2.00
C ILE A 149 -1.55 4.48 -3.13
N GLN A 150 -0.40 5.05 -2.85
CA GLN A 150 0.56 5.61 -3.80
C GLN A 150 1.91 5.78 -3.11
N ASN A 151 2.99 5.75 -3.88
CA ASN A 151 4.33 6.13 -3.45
C ASN A 151 5.03 6.91 -4.56
N HIS A 152 6.33 7.19 -4.41
CA HIS A 152 7.12 7.95 -5.39
C HIS A 152 7.19 7.25 -6.76
N ASP A 153 7.20 5.91 -6.81
CA ASP A 153 7.30 5.16 -8.05
C ASP A 153 6.02 5.23 -8.88
N GLN A 154 4.86 4.87 -8.30
CA GLN A 154 3.61 4.88 -9.05
C GLN A 154 3.22 6.29 -9.48
N VAL A 155 3.48 7.32 -8.65
CA VAL A 155 3.22 8.70 -9.04
C VAL A 155 4.29 9.21 -10.02
N GLY A 156 5.57 8.98 -9.72
CA GLY A 156 6.69 9.46 -10.53
C GLY A 156 6.81 8.79 -11.90
N ASN A 157 6.32 7.56 -12.03
CA ASN A 157 6.31 6.83 -13.31
C ASN A 157 5.16 7.24 -14.23
N ARG A 158 4.17 8.00 -13.77
CA ARG A 158 3.14 8.58 -14.64
C ARG A 158 3.73 9.68 -15.54
N ALA A 159 3.14 9.88 -16.70
CA ALA A 159 3.63 10.84 -17.69
C ALA A 159 3.80 12.25 -17.12
N TYR A 160 2.83 12.68 -16.33
CA TYR A 160 2.79 14.02 -15.73
C TYR A 160 2.90 14.02 -14.21
N GLY A 161 3.14 12.86 -13.60
CA GLY A 161 3.27 12.72 -12.15
C GLY A 161 1.98 12.98 -11.38
N GLU A 162 0.83 12.60 -11.95
CA GLU A 162 -0.49 12.83 -11.37
C GLU A 162 -0.67 12.01 -10.09
N ARG A 163 -1.13 12.69 -9.04
CA ARG A 163 -1.46 12.06 -7.78
C ARG A 163 -2.84 11.41 -7.82
N LEU A 164 -3.05 10.38 -7.01
CA LEU A 164 -4.33 9.66 -6.94
C LEU A 164 -5.53 10.61 -6.67
N SER A 165 -5.30 11.72 -5.95
CA SER A 165 -6.30 12.75 -5.70
C SER A 165 -6.86 13.46 -6.96
N THR A 166 -6.18 13.32 -8.10
CA THR A 166 -6.62 13.86 -9.40
C THR A 166 -7.16 12.78 -10.33
N LEU A 167 -7.03 11.50 -9.97
CA LEU A 167 -7.39 10.37 -10.81
C LEU A 167 -8.71 9.70 -10.42
N CYS A 168 -9.20 9.96 -9.22
CA CYS A 168 -10.45 9.37 -8.71
C CYS A 168 -11.31 10.40 -7.99
N THR A 169 -12.55 10.03 -7.66
CA THR A 169 -13.45 10.90 -6.91
C THR A 169 -12.98 11.08 -5.46
N HIS A 170 -13.41 12.16 -4.83
CA HIS A 170 -13.08 12.44 -3.43
C HIS A 170 -13.60 11.35 -2.49
N GLU A 171 -14.81 10.82 -2.73
CA GLU A 171 -15.42 9.75 -1.95
C GLU A 171 -14.62 8.45 -2.07
N ALA A 172 -14.21 8.09 -3.28
CA ALA A 172 -13.37 6.92 -3.55
C ALA A 172 -12.00 7.04 -2.85
N LEU A 173 -11.38 8.21 -2.91
CA LEU A 173 -10.10 8.47 -2.22
C LEU A 173 -10.25 8.41 -0.70
N ARG A 174 -11.37 8.90 -0.14
CA ARG A 174 -11.67 8.80 1.29
C ARG A 174 -11.81 7.35 1.73
N ALA A 175 -12.55 6.55 0.96
CA ALA A 175 -12.70 5.12 1.21
C ALA A 175 -11.34 4.40 1.21
N ALA A 176 -10.52 4.62 0.19
CA ALA A 176 -9.18 4.05 0.08
C ALA A 176 -8.26 4.44 1.24
N THR A 177 -8.29 5.71 1.65
CA THR A 177 -7.50 6.22 2.77
C THR A 177 -7.94 5.60 4.10
N ALA A 178 -9.25 5.39 4.31
CA ALA A 178 -9.76 4.73 5.51
C ALA A 178 -9.31 3.26 5.56
N ILE A 179 -9.39 2.53 4.45
CA ILE A 179 -8.91 1.15 4.36
C ILE A 179 -7.41 1.09 4.67
N LEU A 180 -6.59 1.95 4.05
CA LEU A 180 -5.16 2.01 4.31
C LEU A 180 -4.85 2.24 5.80
N LEU A 181 -5.47 3.25 6.40
CA LEU A 181 -5.09 3.71 7.73
C LEU A 181 -5.72 2.90 8.88
N LEU A 182 -6.83 2.20 8.64
CA LEU A 182 -7.53 1.43 9.67
C LEU A 182 -7.33 -0.08 9.55
N SER A 183 -6.67 -0.58 8.50
CA SER A 183 -6.28 -2.00 8.40
C SER A 183 -5.09 -2.32 9.30
N PRO A 184 -4.88 -3.59 9.72
CA PRO A 184 -3.77 -3.98 10.60
C PRO A 184 -2.38 -3.68 10.04
N SER A 185 -2.15 -3.85 8.74
CA SER A 185 -0.85 -3.65 8.08
C SER A 185 -0.28 -2.24 8.31
N PRO A 186 1.05 -2.08 8.42
CA PRO A 186 1.69 -0.77 8.51
C PRO A 186 1.37 0.08 7.26
N PRO A 187 0.83 1.30 7.41
CA PRO A 187 0.58 2.18 6.29
C PRO A 187 1.82 3.01 5.94
N LEU A 188 2.07 3.20 4.64
CA LEU A 188 2.99 4.20 4.12
C LEU A 188 2.17 5.34 3.50
N LEU A 189 2.49 6.56 3.86
CA LEU A 189 1.93 7.78 3.26
C LEU A 189 2.98 8.45 2.39
N PHE A 190 2.61 8.73 1.14
CA PHE A 190 3.47 9.52 0.27
C PHE A 190 3.36 11.00 0.61
N MET A 191 4.48 11.71 0.64
CA MET A 191 4.55 13.12 1.01
C MET A 191 3.49 13.97 0.30
N GLY A 192 2.73 14.76 1.05
CA GLY A 192 1.66 15.61 0.54
C GLY A 192 0.32 14.91 0.34
N GLN A 193 0.24 13.59 0.51
CA GLN A 193 -1.00 12.82 0.44
C GLN A 193 -1.97 13.24 1.54
N GLU A 194 -1.46 13.50 2.73
CA GLU A 194 -2.22 13.80 3.94
C GLU A 194 -3.01 15.12 3.89
N TRP A 195 -2.69 16.01 2.96
CA TRP A 195 -3.51 17.20 2.66
C TRP A 195 -3.97 17.28 1.22
N ALA A 196 -3.84 16.18 0.45
CA ALA A 196 -4.17 16.11 -0.97
C ALA A 196 -3.47 17.22 -1.77
N CYS A 197 -2.15 17.35 -1.62
CA CYS A 197 -1.33 18.32 -2.36
C CYS A 197 -1.63 18.23 -3.86
N THR A 198 -1.88 19.38 -4.50
CA THR A 198 -2.21 19.44 -5.94
C THR A 198 -1.00 19.37 -6.84
N ARG A 199 0.21 19.60 -6.30
CA ARG A 199 1.44 19.51 -7.09
C ARG A 199 1.67 18.08 -7.56
N PRO A 200 1.94 17.85 -8.84
CA PRO A 200 2.36 16.55 -9.34
C PRO A 200 3.71 16.15 -8.73
N PHE A 201 4.03 14.87 -8.80
CA PHE A 201 5.38 14.39 -8.49
C PHE A 201 5.97 13.78 -9.75
N THR A 202 6.58 14.63 -10.56
CA THR A 202 7.22 14.22 -11.81
C THR A 202 8.57 13.56 -11.53
N TYR A 203 8.91 12.55 -12.31
CA TYR A 203 10.24 11.96 -12.26
C TYR A 203 11.30 12.99 -12.70
N PHE A 204 12.34 13.18 -11.90
CA PHE A 204 13.42 14.11 -12.17
C PHE A 204 14.79 13.53 -11.81
N VAL A 205 15.80 13.97 -12.52
CA VAL A 205 17.20 13.57 -12.35
C VAL A 205 18.12 14.76 -12.57
N ASP A 206 19.36 14.64 -12.09
CA ASP A 206 20.44 15.57 -12.37
C ASP A 206 21.66 14.77 -12.85
N PHE A 207 21.64 14.40 -14.14
CA PHE A 207 22.66 13.59 -14.77
C PHE A 207 23.47 14.40 -15.80
N PRO A 208 24.75 13.99 -16.07
CA PRO A 208 25.47 14.48 -17.23
C PRO A 208 24.68 14.26 -18.52
N ILE A 209 24.88 15.16 -19.51
CA ILE A 209 24.03 15.25 -20.71
C ILE A 209 23.85 13.90 -21.45
N HIS A 210 24.92 13.13 -21.57
CA HIS A 210 24.88 11.84 -22.27
C HIS A 210 24.00 10.79 -21.59
N LEU A 211 23.93 10.80 -20.24
CA LEU A 211 23.06 9.91 -19.48
C LEU A 211 21.63 10.46 -19.42
N ALA A 212 21.48 11.78 -19.32
CA ALA A 212 20.18 12.44 -19.36
C ALA A 212 19.41 12.15 -20.65
N GLU A 213 20.10 12.13 -21.80
CA GLU A 213 19.50 11.75 -23.09
C GLU A 213 19.00 10.31 -23.09
N GLN A 214 19.79 9.37 -22.56
CA GLN A 214 19.39 7.94 -22.47
C GLN A 214 18.17 7.76 -21.53
N VAL A 215 18.18 8.43 -20.37
CA VAL A 215 17.05 8.39 -19.41
C VAL A 215 15.79 8.96 -20.06
N ASN A 216 15.90 10.08 -20.77
CA ASN A 216 14.76 10.68 -21.47
C ASN A 216 14.19 9.75 -22.55
N GLN A 217 15.05 9.11 -23.36
CA GLN A 217 14.64 8.16 -24.38
C GLN A 217 13.95 6.93 -23.76
N GLY A 218 14.56 6.34 -22.71
CA GLY A 218 13.97 5.20 -22.01
C GLY A 218 12.61 5.51 -21.40
N ARG A 219 12.45 6.72 -20.82
CA ARG A 219 11.17 7.17 -20.27
C ARG A 219 10.12 7.34 -21.36
N MET A 220 10.44 7.93 -22.48
CA MET A 220 9.53 8.08 -23.61
C MET A 220 9.07 6.71 -24.14
N GLN A 221 9.98 5.74 -24.26
CA GLN A 221 9.64 4.37 -24.65
C GLN A 221 8.70 3.69 -23.64
N ALA A 222 8.93 3.87 -22.34
CA ALA A 222 8.07 3.30 -21.30
C ALA A 222 6.62 3.83 -21.40
N PHE A 223 6.42 5.11 -21.74
CA PHE A 223 5.08 5.67 -21.89
C PHE A 223 4.30 5.13 -23.07
N THR A 224 4.97 4.71 -24.14
CA THR A 224 4.28 4.10 -25.29
C THR A 224 3.58 2.79 -24.93
N GLN A 225 3.94 2.17 -23.79
CA GLN A 225 3.29 0.96 -23.29
C GLN A 225 2.00 1.27 -22.49
N PHE A 226 1.80 2.51 -22.06
CA PHE A 226 0.65 2.94 -21.23
C PHE A 226 -0.37 3.79 -22.02
N VAL A 227 -0.09 4.12 -23.27
CA VAL A 227 -0.96 4.96 -24.12
C VAL A 227 -1.37 4.12 -25.32
N ASP A 228 -2.68 3.79 -25.41
CA ASP A 228 -3.25 2.95 -26.47
C ASP A 228 -3.19 3.62 -27.87
N ASP A 229 -3.08 4.95 -27.92
CA ASP A 229 -2.78 5.70 -29.13
C ASP A 229 -1.68 6.71 -28.80
N ALA A 230 -0.54 6.59 -29.47
CA ALA A 230 0.52 7.57 -29.41
C ALA A 230 0.05 8.88 -30.07
N ASP A 231 -0.88 9.58 -29.41
CA ASP A 231 -1.24 10.95 -29.78
C ASP A 231 0.05 11.77 -29.67
N SER A 232 0.59 12.14 -30.82
CA SER A 232 1.90 12.79 -30.94
C SER A 232 1.99 14.10 -30.13
N GLU A 233 0.87 14.75 -29.81
CA GLU A 233 0.80 15.92 -28.94
C GLU A 233 1.00 15.60 -27.46
N VAL A 234 0.54 14.45 -26.96
CA VAL A 234 0.72 14.02 -25.56
C VAL A 234 2.19 13.74 -25.29
N ALA A 235 2.86 13.03 -26.20
CA ALA A 235 4.28 12.69 -26.05
C ALA A 235 5.20 13.93 -26.03
N HIS A 236 4.85 15.01 -26.72
CA HIS A 236 5.65 16.24 -26.79
C HIS A 236 5.61 17.09 -25.51
N ASN A 237 4.65 16.89 -24.62
CA ASN A 237 4.45 17.69 -23.42
C ASN A 237 4.92 16.99 -22.12
N ILE A 238 5.47 15.79 -22.22
CA ILE A 238 6.00 15.08 -21.04
C ILE A 238 7.18 15.85 -20.45
N PRO A 239 7.21 16.11 -19.13
CA PRO A 239 8.30 16.83 -18.50
C PRO A 239 9.65 16.14 -18.71
N ILE A 240 10.65 16.88 -19.19
CA ILE A 240 12.01 16.37 -19.38
C ILE A 240 12.65 16.16 -18.01
N PRO A 241 13.06 14.92 -17.65
CA PRO A 241 13.56 14.60 -16.30
C PRO A 241 14.71 15.47 -15.82
N ASN A 242 15.66 15.84 -16.70
CA ASN A 242 16.85 16.63 -16.34
C ASN A 242 16.60 18.14 -16.36
N ALA A 243 15.36 18.59 -16.59
CA ALA A 243 15.05 20.01 -16.58
C ALA A 243 14.77 20.51 -15.16
N MET A 244 15.38 21.62 -14.76
CA MET A 244 15.13 22.26 -13.45
C MET A 244 13.64 22.48 -13.18
N ARG A 245 12.86 22.86 -14.22
CA ARG A 245 11.41 23.04 -14.11
C ARG A 245 10.70 21.76 -13.65
N THR A 246 11.15 20.58 -14.08
CA THR A 246 10.54 19.29 -13.70
C THR A 246 10.72 19.04 -12.21
N PHE A 247 11.91 19.30 -11.66
CA PHE A 247 12.14 19.27 -10.22
C PHE A 247 11.29 20.30 -9.47
N GLU A 248 11.19 21.52 -9.97
CA GLU A 248 10.40 22.58 -9.33
C GLU A 248 8.89 22.26 -9.30
N LEU A 249 8.37 21.58 -10.31
CA LEU A 249 6.99 21.11 -10.33
C LEU A 249 6.72 20.06 -9.24
N ALA A 250 7.72 19.25 -8.91
CA ALA A 250 7.59 18.17 -7.90
C ALA A 250 7.63 18.67 -6.45
N LYS A 251 7.99 19.94 -6.21
CA LYS A 251 8.02 20.52 -4.86
C LYS A 251 6.60 20.66 -4.31
N LEU A 252 6.44 20.30 -3.04
CA LEU A 252 5.16 20.41 -2.34
C LEU A 252 4.66 21.86 -2.23
N ALA A 253 3.36 22.07 -2.39
CA ALA A 253 2.71 23.37 -2.19
C ALA A 253 2.26 23.50 -0.72
N TRP A 254 3.17 23.89 0.15
CA TRP A 254 2.93 24.01 1.60
C TRP A 254 1.88 25.05 1.96
N ASP A 255 1.68 26.07 1.14
CA ASP A 255 0.66 27.10 1.29
C ASP A 255 -0.80 26.56 1.13
N GLU A 256 -0.95 25.40 0.51
CA GLU A 256 -2.24 24.73 0.37
C GLU A 256 -2.81 24.24 1.69
N LEU A 257 -1.97 23.91 2.68
CA LEU A 257 -2.39 23.43 3.99
C LEU A 257 -3.44 24.30 4.68
N HIS A 258 -3.43 25.61 4.39
CA HIS A 258 -4.35 26.58 4.99
C HIS A 258 -5.65 26.77 4.19
N LYS A 259 -5.77 26.18 3.01
CA LYS A 259 -6.99 26.22 2.21
C LYS A 259 -8.01 25.20 2.74
N ASN A 260 -9.29 25.60 2.79
CA ASN A 260 -10.34 24.85 3.48
C ASN A 260 -10.38 23.35 3.12
N GLN A 261 -10.36 23.00 1.82
CA GLN A 261 -10.42 21.61 1.40
C GLN A 261 -9.20 20.77 1.81
N HIS A 262 -8.00 21.36 1.78
CA HIS A 262 -6.77 20.69 2.19
C HIS A 262 -6.69 20.53 3.70
N ALA A 263 -7.14 21.55 4.46
CA ALA A 263 -7.25 21.48 5.91
C ALA A 263 -8.25 20.41 6.36
N GLN A 264 -9.38 20.26 5.67
CA GLN A 264 -10.37 19.20 5.93
C GLN A 264 -9.77 17.81 5.63
N TRP A 265 -8.98 17.70 4.55
CA TRP A 265 -8.32 16.44 4.20
C TRP A 265 -7.25 16.05 5.22
N LEU A 266 -6.46 17.01 5.70
CA LEU A 266 -5.51 16.80 6.79
C LEU A 266 -6.21 16.36 8.08
N ALA A 267 -7.31 17.03 8.45
CA ALA A 267 -8.11 16.66 9.62
C ALA A 267 -8.70 15.25 9.50
N TYR A 268 -9.06 14.82 8.29
CA TYR A 268 -9.51 13.45 8.03
C TYR A 268 -8.40 12.43 8.32
N HIS A 269 -7.19 12.65 7.83
CA HIS A 269 -6.03 11.79 8.14
C HIS A 269 -5.73 11.77 9.64
N GLN A 270 -5.75 12.92 10.31
CA GLN A 270 -5.55 13.01 11.76
C GLN A 270 -6.61 12.21 12.53
N LYS A 271 -7.88 12.26 12.12
CA LYS A 271 -8.97 11.46 12.72
C LYS A 271 -8.70 9.95 12.55
N LEU A 272 -8.36 9.50 11.35
CA LEU A 272 -8.07 8.08 11.08
C LEU A 272 -6.85 7.58 11.86
N LEU A 273 -5.78 8.35 11.89
CA LEU A 273 -4.57 8.02 12.65
C LEU A 273 -4.84 8.01 14.17
N TYR A 274 -5.72 8.87 14.65
CA TYR A 274 -6.17 8.85 16.06
C TYR A 274 -6.91 7.54 16.37
N ILE A 275 -7.89 7.15 15.54
CA ILE A 275 -8.61 5.87 15.69
C ILE A 275 -7.63 4.70 15.64
N ARG A 276 -6.72 4.66 14.65
CA ARG A 276 -5.68 3.64 14.57
C ARG A 276 -4.88 3.53 15.85
N ARG A 277 -4.42 4.68 16.39
CA ARG A 277 -3.60 4.72 17.60
C ARG A 277 -4.35 4.23 18.83
N CYS A 278 -5.62 4.61 19.00
CA CYS A 278 -6.39 4.34 20.20
C CYS A 278 -7.09 2.97 20.19
N CYS A 279 -7.58 2.52 19.02
CA CYS A 279 -8.45 1.35 18.94
C CYS A 279 -7.78 0.13 18.26
N ILE A 280 -6.89 0.37 17.28
CA ILE A 280 -6.34 -0.71 16.43
C ILE A 280 -4.93 -1.09 16.89
N ARG A 281 -4.03 -0.12 17.07
CA ARG A 281 -2.65 -0.38 17.48
C ARG A 281 -2.53 -1.24 18.74
N PRO A 282 -3.35 -1.07 19.79
CA PRO A 282 -3.24 -1.88 21.01
C PRO A 282 -3.50 -3.37 20.76
N ILE A 283 -4.27 -3.73 19.75
CA ILE A 283 -4.69 -5.10 19.45
C ILE A 283 -3.92 -5.74 18.28
N ILE A 284 -3.22 -4.97 17.44
CA ILE A 284 -2.50 -5.49 16.26
C ILE A 284 -1.49 -6.57 16.65
N ASN A 285 -0.73 -6.37 17.72
CA ASN A 285 0.33 -7.31 18.14
C ASN A 285 -0.23 -8.65 18.63
N THR A 286 -1.55 -8.75 18.81
CA THR A 286 -2.22 -10.00 19.19
C THR A 286 -2.80 -10.73 17.99
N LEU A 287 -2.74 -10.15 16.77
CA LEU A 287 -3.25 -10.76 15.55
C LEU A 287 -2.36 -11.94 15.13
N PRO A 288 -2.82 -13.18 15.24
CA PRO A 288 -2.07 -14.33 14.74
C PRO A 288 -2.03 -14.31 13.22
N ALA A 289 -1.00 -14.90 12.63
CA ALA A 289 -1.00 -15.22 11.22
C ALA A 289 -2.21 -16.12 10.88
N SER A 290 -2.74 -16.01 9.66
CA SER A 290 -3.84 -16.85 9.13
C SER A 290 -5.21 -16.79 9.84
N GLN A 291 -5.46 -15.82 10.71
CA GLN A 291 -6.80 -15.63 11.32
C GLN A 291 -7.57 -14.43 10.75
N ALA A 292 -7.25 -14.05 9.55
CA ALA A 292 -8.01 -13.09 8.79
C ALA A 292 -8.75 -13.80 7.65
N ILE A 293 -10.00 -13.39 7.43
CA ILE A 293 -10.84 -13.92 6.34
C ILE A 293 -11.49 -12.77 5.60
N TYR A 294 -11.75 -12.98 4.32
CA TYR A 294 -12.53 -12.03 3.54
C TYR A 294 -13.61 -12.73 2.71
N SER A 295 -14.61 -11.97 2.32
CA SER A 295 -15.60 -12.36 1.33
C SER A 295 -15.99 -11.18 0.45
N VAL A 296 -16.35 -11.48 -0.79
CA VAL A 296 -16.86 -10.50 -1.75
C VAL A 296 -18.30 -10.89 -2.11
N SER A 297 -19.24 -9.98 -1.87
CA SER A 297 -20.65 -10.17 -2.18
C SER A 297 -21.07 -9.27 -3.33
N ASN A 298 -21.84 -9.83 -4.29
CA ASN A 298 -22.40 -9.11 -5.44
C ASN A 298 -21.35 -8.33 -6.27
N GLN A 299 -20.09 -8.74 -6.22
CA GLN A 299 -18.95 -8.06 -6.86
C GLN A 299 -18.75 -6.59 -6.45
N GLN A 300 -19.33 -6.14 -5.34
CA GLN A 300 -19.33 -4.75 -4.89
C GLN A 300 -18.91 -4.60 -3.42
N ILE A 301 -19.34 -5.54 -2.58
CA ILE A 301 -19.09 -5.48 -1.13
C ILE A 301 -17.91 -6.35 -0.76
N LEU A 302 -16.90 -5.73 -0.18
CA LEU A 302 -15.79 -6.40 0.50
C LEU A 302 -16.08 -6.45 2.00
N ASN A 303 -16.03 -7.64 2.57
CA ASN A 303 -16.13 -7.89 4.00
C ASN A 303 -14.86 -8.58 4.47
N VAL A 304 -14.19 -8.01 5.49
CA VAL A 304 -12.96 -8.57 6.05
C VAL A 304 -13.07 -8.66 7.56
N HIS A 305 -12.69 -9.79 8.11
CA HIS A 305 -12.63 -10.01 9.56
C HIS A 305 -11.19 -10.37 9.97
N TRP A 306 -10.68 -9.69 10.98
CA TRP A 306 -9.42 -10.01 11.63
C TRP A 306 -9.68 -10.43 13.07
N THR A 307 -9.51 -11.73 13.37
CA THR A 307 -9.68 -12.25 14.73
C THR A 307 -8.38 -12.03 15.51
N MET A 308 -8.44 -11.19 16.52
CA MET A 308 -7.29 -10.85 17.37
C MET A 308 -7.02 -11.95 18.41
N GLY A 309 -5.79 -12.03 18.92
CA GLY A 309 -5.42 -13.05 19.90
C GLY A 309 -6.14 -12.94 21.26
N ASN A 310 -6.74 -11.79 21.53
CA ASN A 310 -7.60 -11.59 22.70
C ASN A 310 -9.09 -11.99 22.45
N GLY A 311 -9.39 -12.54 21.29
CA GLY A 311 -10.74 -12.96 20.89
C GLY A 311 -11.63 -11.86 20.31
N SER A 312 -11.20 -10.59 20.31
CA SER A 312 -11.94 -9.52 19.64
C SER A 312 -11.83 -9.66 18.11
N VAL A 313 -12.80 -9.12 17.38
CA VAL A 313 -12.81 -9.16 15.91
C VAL A 313 -12.90 -7.74 15.37
N LEU A 314 -11.84 -7.29 14.68
CA LEU A 314 -11.90 -6.09 13.86
C LEU A 314 -12.58 -6.46 12.53
N LYS A 315 -13.57 -5.67 12.11
CA LYS A 315 -14.33 -5.91 10.89
C LYS A 315 -14.26 -4.71 9.97
N LEU A 316 -14.10 -4.97 8.68
CA LEU A 316 -14.25 -4.02 7.59
C LEU A 316 -15.42 -4.44 6.73
N LEU A 317 -16.35 -3.54 6.49
CA LEU A 317 -17.37 -3.64 5.46
C LEU A 317 -17.20 -2.46 4.51
N ALA A 318 -16.98 -2.73 3.23
CA ALA A 318 -16.74 -1.69 2.24
C ALA A 318 -17.54 -1.92 0.96
N ASN A 319 -18.26 -0.90 0.53
CA ASN A 319 -18.81 -0.81 -0.82
C ASN A 319 -17.87 0.06 -1.67
N LEU A 320 -17.09 -0.57 -2.52
CA LEU A 320 -16.12 0.12 -3.40
C LEU A 320 -16.65 0.24 -4.83
N SER A 321 -17.92 0.65 -4.95
CA SER A 321 -18.60 0.87 -6.22
C SER A 321 -19.33 2.21 -6.24
N HIS A 322 -19.83 2.60 -7.40
CA HIS A 322 -20.62 3.81 -7.59
C HIS A 322 -22.11 3.63 -7.23
N ASP A 323 -22.53 2.40 -6.96
CA ASP A 323 -23.94 2.06 -6.72
C ASP A 323 -24.18 1.69 -5.25
N MET A 324 -25.42 1.89 -4.81
CA MET A 324 -25.91 1.39 -3.53
C MET A 324 -25.93 -0.14 -3.53
N ALA A 325 -25.34 -0.78 -2.54
CA ALA A 325 -25.27 -2.22 -2.43
C ALA A 325 -26.09 -2.76 -1.25
N SER A 326 -26.77 -3.90 -1.44
CA SER A 326 -27.53 -4.56 -0.39
C SER A 326 -26.69 -5.61 0.33
N ILE A 327 -26.87 -5.71 1.64
CA ILE A 327 -26.29 -6.77 2.48
C ILE A 327 -27.40 -7.58 3.15
N ASN A 328 -27.17 -8.89 3.30
CA ASN A 328 -28.15 -9.82 3.85
C ASN A 328 -27.75 -10.33 5.25
N TYR A 329 -26.93 -9.57 5.98
CA TYR A 329 -26.46 -9.96 7.32
C TYR A 329 -26.37 -8.74 8.24
N ALA A 330 -26.55 -8.97 9.54
CA ALA A 330 -26.42 -7.94 10.54
C ALA A 330 -24.94 -7.64 10.82
N CYS A 331 -24.61 -6.35 10.89
CA CYS A 331 -23.29 -5.90 11.29
C CYS A 331 -23.26 -5.73 12.80
N HIS A 332 -22.56 -6.64 13.52
CA HIS A 332 -22.38 -6.57 14.97
C HIS A 332 -21.02 -5.96 15.31
N GLY A 333 -20.99 -5.19 16.38
CA GLY A 333 -19.78 -4.55 16.92
C GLY A 333 -19.96 -3.05 17.17
N GLU A 334 -19.03 -2.48 17.91
CA GLU A 334 -18.94 -1.04 18.13
C GLU A 334 -18.45 -0.36 16.83
N LEU A 335 -19.15 0.69 16.39
CA LEU A 335 -18.75 1.47 15.23
C LEU A 335 -17.51 2.32 15.56
N LEU A 336 -16.37 1.95 15.01
CA LEU A 336 -15.13 2.73 15.12
C LEU A 336 -15.10 3.89 14.11
N PHE A 337 -15.55 3.61 12.89
CA PHE A 337 -15.48 4.57 11.80
C PHE A 337 -16.48 4.24 10.68
N SER A 338 -17.02 5.30 10.08
CA SER A 338 -17.67 5.24 8.76
C SER A 338 -17.24 6.44 7.92
N SER A 339 -17.03 6.22 6.61
CA SER A 339 -16.70 7.30 5.67
C SER A 339 -17.91 8.17 5.33
N GLU A 340 -19.14 7.64 5.49
CA GLU A 340 -20.39 8.33 5.20
C GLU A 340 -21.21 8.58 6.49
N PRO A 341 -21.87 9.74 6.61
CA PRO A 341 -22.48 10.19 7.87
C PRO A 341 -23.73 9.39 8.28
N GLU A 342 -24.54 8.93 7.35
CA GLU A 342 -25.84 8.29 7.61
C GLU A 342 -25.79 6.76 7.59
N THR A 343 -24.58 6.21 7.69
CA THR A 343 -24.32 4.77 7.55
C THR A 343 -25.17 3.91 8.44
N GLN A 344 -25.34 4.28 9.71
CA GLN A 344 -26.10 3.47 10.68
C GLN A 344 -27.57 3.34 10.27
N GLN A 345 -28.16 4.41 9.76
CA GLN A 345 -29.55 4.38 9.28
C GLN A 345 -29.70 3.42 8.10
N TYR A 346 -28.82 3.50 7.09
CA TYR A 346 -28.88 2.62 5.90
C TYR A 346 -28.62 1.16 6.24
N LEU A 347 -27.65 0.88 7.12
CA LEU A 347 -27.33 -0.49 7.54
C LEU A 347 -28.45 -1.14 8.34
N GLU A 348 -28.95 -0.47 9.39
CA GLU A 348 -29.91 -1.05 10.33
C GLU A 348 -31.34 -1.08 9.80
N GLN A 349 -31.75 -0.05 9.06
CA GLN A 349 -33.14 0.09 8.58
C GLN A 349 -33.36 -0.50 7.19
N GLU A 350 -32.36 -0.39 6.30
CA GLU A 350 -32.52 -0.76 4.89
C GLU A 350 -31.67 -1.97 4.48
N GLY A 351 -30.70 -2.39 5.29
CA GLY A 351 -29.75 -3.45 4.94
C GLY A 351 -28.92 -3.08 3.70
N ARG A 352 -28.53 -1.80 3.56
CA ARG A 352 -27.83 -1.25 2.40
C ARG A 352 -26.56 -0.49 2.81
N VAL A 353 -25.60 -0.47 1.90
CA VAL A 353 -24.32 0.26 2.04
C VAL A 353 -24.20 1.27 0.90
N GLN A 354 -23.98 2.52 1.25
CA GLN A 354 -23.83 3.63 0.31
C GLN A 354 -22.61 3.42 -0.60
N PRO A 355 -22.58 4.05 -1.79
CA PRO A 355 -21.41 4.08 -2.67
C PRO A 355 -20.17 4.59 -1.92
N TRP A 356 -19.02 3.99 -2.18
CA TRP A 356 -17.74 4.36 -1.58
C TRP A 356 -17.74 4.46 -0.05
N ASN A 357 -18.64 3.72 0.60
CA ASN A 357 -18.70 3.69 2.05
C ASN A 357 -17.84 2.58 2.64
N VAL A 358 -17.00 2.97 3.59
CA VAL A 358 -16.10 2.11 4.37
C VAL A 358 -16.47 2.20 5.83
N ILE A 359 -16.72 1.06 6.43
CA ILE A 359 -17.19 0.93 7.81
C ILE A 359 -16.23 0.01 8.54
N PHE A 360 -15.71 0.49 9.68
CA PHE A 360 -14.93 -0.33 10.62
C PHE A 360 -15.69 -0.53 11.91
N LEU A 361 -15.80 -1.79 12.33
CA LEU A 361 -16.46 -2.21 13.56
C LEU A 361 -15.47 -3.00 14.41
N LEU A 362 -15.59 -2.91 15.73
CA LEU A 362 -14.88 -3.75 16.69
C LEU A 362 -15.88 -4.56 17.49
N GLU A 363 -15.86 -5.86 17.34
CA GLU A 363 -16.60 -6.78 18.17
C GLU A 363 -15.73 -7.20 19.34
N PRO A 364 -16.15 -6.95 20.59
CA PRO A 364 -15.37 -7.35 21.76
C PRO A 364 -15.28 -8.89 21.82
N ALA A 365 -14.24 -9.39 22.50
CA ALA A 365 -14.19 -10.81 22.85
C ALA A 365 -15.41 -11.17 23.69
N ASP A 366 -16.01 -12.35 23.42
CA ASP A 366 -17.08 -12.87 24.26
C ASP A 366 -16.61 -12.95 25.72
N ALA A 367 -17.36 -12.34 26.62
CA ALA A 367 -17.03 -12.27 28.05
C ALA A 367 -17.12 -13.65 28.76
N ASN A 368 -17.32 -14.75 28.00
CA ASN A 368 -17.54 -16.11 28.50
C ASN A 368 -16.65 -17.12 27.76
N VAL A 369 -15.34 -17.04 27.94
CA VAL A 369 -14.46 -18.21 27.80
C VAL A 369 -13.48 -18.18 28.98
N ASP A 370 -13.98 -18.61 30.13
CA ASP A 370 -13.17 -19.11 31.26
C ASP A 370 -13.17 -20.64 31.24
#